data_2178525d364046197508e839b6b5486e
#
_entry.id   2178525d364046197508e839b6b5486e
#
_cell.length_a   1.000
_cell.length_b   1.000
_cell.length_c   1.000
_cell.angle_alpha   90.00
_cell.angle_beta   90.00
_cell.angle_gamma   90.00
#
_symmetry.space_group_name_H-M   'P 1'
#
loop_
_entity.id
_entity.type
_entity.pdbx_description
1 polymer ?
#
loop_
_entity_poly.entity_id
_entity_poly.type
_entity_poly.pdbx_seq_one_letter_code
_entity_poly.pdbx_strand_id
1 'polypeptide(L)'
;MNTQVVLITGALTGIGRAAAVAFAKKGAKVVVSGRRDEAGKALAAELRSFGSEAEFINADVRKEDDVRVLVDKTVARFGRLDVAVNNAATEGAVGPITEQTAESFAATFDTNVLGVVLSMKHEVRAMQAQGSGNIVNISSTYGHEGAAFASIYVGAKHAVEGITQSVALELAKSGIRVNAVAPGPTDTGMLTRFTGTAENKAALAAQVPLGRLGFPEEVADGIVFIASNEARFITGHVLNVDGGHSAN
;
A
#
# COMPACT_ATOMS: atom_id res chain seq x y z
N MET A 1 18.89 -19.06 4.32
CA MET A 1 17.79 -18.14 4.74
C MET A 1 16.61 -18.42 3.84
N ASN A 2 15.40 -18.62 4.39
CA ASN A 2 14.22 -18.81 3.53
C ASN A 2 13.93 -17.49 2.82
N THR A 3 13.76 -17.56 1.50
CA THR A 3 13.41 -16.41 0.66
C THR A 3 12.00 -15.94 1.02
N GLN A 4 11.83 -14.65 1.35
CA GLN A 4 10.52 -14.08 1.70
C GLN A 4 9.55 -14.14 0.52
N VAL A 5 8.28 -14.41 0.80
CA VAL A 5 7.16 -14.30 -0.15
C VAL A 5 6.39 -13.02 0.14
N VAL A 6 6.30 -12.14 -0.85
CA VAL A 6 5.72 -10.80 -0.75
C VAL A 6 4.54 -10.69 -1.70
N LEU A 7 3.39 -10.27 -1.19
CA LEU A 7 2.19 -9.94 -1.97
C LEU A 7 1.97 -8.43 -1.96
N ILE A 8 1.75 -7.82 -3.13
CA ILE A 8 1.54 -6.38 -3.26
C ILE A 8 0.29 -6.10 -4.08
N THR A 9 -0.71 -5.44 -3.48
CA THR A 9 -1.90 -4.97 -4.20
C THR A 9 -1.67 -3.61 -4.84
N GLY A 10 -2.34 -3.32 -5.96
CA GLY A 10 -2.11 -2.06 -6.68
C GLY A 10 -0.69 -1.88 -7.20
N ALA A 11 0.01 -2.98 -7.49
CA ALA A 11 1.44 -3.02 -7.79
C ALA A 11 1.82 -2.49 -9.19
N LEU A 12 0.86 -2.18 -10.05
CA LEU A 12 1.15 -1.97 -11.47
C LEU A 12 1.72 -0.58 -11.80
N THR A 13 1.73 0.35 -10.86
CA THR A 13 2.24 1.72 -11.05
C THR A 13 2.71 2.32 -9.72
N GLY A 14 3.44 3.44 -9.79
CA GLY A 14 3.79 4.27 -8.62
C GLY A 14 4.49 3.50 -7.50
N ILE A 15 4.08 3.77 -6.27
CA ILE A 15 4.68 3.22 -5.06
C ILE A 15 4.62 1.68 -5.04
N GLY A 16 3.48 1.09 -5.41
CA GLY A 16 3.34 -0.37 -5.44
C GLY A 16 4.30 -1.04 -6.41
N ARG A 17 4.54 -0.44 -7.59
CA ARG A 17 5.53 -0.95 -8.55
C ARG A 17 6.95 -0.80 -8.01
N ALA A 18 7.28 0.35 -7.44
CA ALA A 18 8.59 0.57 -6.83
C ALA A 18 8.87 -0.42 -5.69
N ALA A 19 7.88 -0.68 -4.83
CA ALA A 19 7.97 -1.69 -3.77
C ALA A 19 8.21 -3.10 -4.35
N ALA A 20 7.48 -3.49 -5.40
CA ALA A 20 7.66 -4.79 -6.04
C ALA A 20 9.10 -4.95 -6.59
N VAL A 21 9.64 -3.92 -7.22
CA VAL A 21 11.03 -3.89 -7.72
C VAL A 21 12.03 -3.96 -6.57
N ALA A 22 11.80 -3.19 -5.49
CA ALA A 22 12.69 -3.18 -4.33
C ALA A 22 12.76 -4.55 -3.64
N PHE A 23 11.63 -5.23 -3.44
CA PHE A 23 11.60 -6.59 -2.88
C PHE A 23 12.25 -7.61 -3.82
N ALA A 24 11.97 -7.55 -5.12
CA ALA A 24 12.56 -8.45 -6.10
C ALA A 24 14.10 -8.35 -6.14
N LYS A 25 14.64 -7.13 -6.13
CA LYS A 25 16.10 -6.88 -6.08
C LYS A 25 16.76 -7.40 -4.79
N LYS A 26 15.99 -7.54 -3.71
CA LYS A 26 16.44 -8.17 -2.45
C LYS A 26 16.27 -9.70 -2.44
N GLY A 27 15.86 -10.29 -3.55
CA GLY A 27 15.72 -11.74 -3.72
C GLY A 27 14.41 -12.31 -3.18
N ALA A 28 13.41 -11.49 -2.85
CA ALA A 28 12.10 -11.98 -2.46
C ALA A 28 11.36 -12.63 -3.65
N LYS A 29 10.46 -13.58 -3.36
CA LYS A 29 9.44 -14.05 -4.31
C LYS A 29 8.27 -13.08 -4.26
N VAL A 30 7.85 -12.55 -5.41
CA VAL A 30 6.91 -11.43 -5.44
C VAL A 30 5.64 -11.78 -6.20
N VAL A 31 4.49 -11.65 -5.55
CA VAL A 31 3.18 -11.66 -6.21
C VAL A 31 2.71 -10.22 -6.35
N VAL A 32 2.48 -9.81 -7.58
CA VAL A 32 1.92 -8.48 -7.91
C VAL A 32 0.47 -8.60 -8.32
N SER A 33 -0.37 -7.71 -7.82
CA SER A 33 -1.80 -7.73 -8.14
C SER A 33 -2.32 -6.36 -8.57
N GLY A 34 -3.34 -6.40 -9.40
CA GLY A 34 -4.07 -5.28 -9.95
C GLY A 34 -5.06 -5.73 -11.01
N ARG A 35 -5.79 -4.79 -11.62
CA ARG A 35 -6.91 -5.08 -12.53
C ARG A 35 -6.55 -5.15 -14.01
N ARG A 36 -5.30 -4.87 -14.40
CA ARG A 36 -4.87 -4.78 -15.80
C ARG A 36 -3.91 -5.93 -16.14
N ASP A 37 -4.38 -6.92 -16.87
CA ASP A 37 -3.66 -8.17 -17.14
C ASP A 37 -2.32 -7.95 -17.83
N GLU A 38 -2.30 -7.20 -18.91
CA GLU A 38 -1.07 -7.02 -19.70
C GLU A 38 0.01 -6.27 -18.90
N ALA A 39 -0.37 -5.22 -18.16
CA ALA A 39 0.56 -4.50 -17.31
C ALA A 39 1.08 -5.39 -16.15
N GLY A 40 0.22 -6.25 -15.61
CA GLY A 40 0.61 -7.17 -14.54
C GLY A 40 1.57 -8.25 -15.03
N LYS A 41 1.29 -8.87 -16.15
CA LYS A 41 2.17 -9.87 -16.79
C LYS A 41 3.53 -9.25 -17.16
N ALA A 42 3.53 -8.03 -17.70
CA ALA A 42 4.76 -7.31 -18.04
C ALA A 42 5.60 -7.02 -16.79
N LEU A 43 4.98 -6.54 -15.70
CA LEU A 43 5.69 -6.31 -14.44
C LEU A 43 6.26 -7.61 -13.86
N ALA A 44 5.49 -8.69 -13.82
CA ALA A 44 6.00 -9.98 -13.34
C ALA A 44 7.17 -10.49 -14.18
N ALA A 45 7.16 -10.27 -15.50
CA ALA A 45 8.29 -10.60 -16.38
C ALA A 45 9.52 -9.74 -16.07
N GLU A 46 9.35 -8.45 -15.84
CA GLU A 46 10.42 -7.54 -15.42
C GLU A 46 11.03 -7.99 -14.08
N LEU A 47 10.21 -8.33 -13.06
CA LEU A 47 10.72 -8.77 -11.78
C LEU A 47 11.53 -10.07 -11.89
N ARG A 48 11.11 -10.98 -12.78
CA ARG A 48 11.88 -12.19 -13.08
C ARG A 48 13.23 -11.90 -13.72
N SER A 49 13.36 -10.81 -14.50
CA SER A 49 14.67 -10.41 -15.05
C SER A 49 15.70 -9.98 -14.01
N PHE A 50 15.25 -9.64 -12.78
CA PHE A 50 16.13 -9.39 -11.64
C PHE A 50 16.51 -10.68 -10.86
N GLY A 51 16.10 -11.86 -11.33
CA GLY A 51 16.34 -13.14 -10.68
C GLY A 51 15.32 -13.52 -9.60
N SER A 52 14.26 -12.72 -9.41
CA SER A 52 13.16 -13.05 -8.50
C SER A 52 12.20 -14.08 -9.13
N GLU A 53 11.64 -14.98 -8.32
CA GLU A 53 10.41 -15.67 -8.71
C GLU A 53 9.24 -14.67 -8.56
N ALA A 54 8.56 -14.35 -9.66
CA ALA A 54 7.47 -13.38 -9.63
C ALA A 54 6.25 -13.85 -10.41
N GLU A 55 5.06 -13.53 -9.91
CA GLU A 55 3.78 -13.88 -10.52
C GLU A 55 2.82 -12.69 -10.47
N PHE A 56 1.96 -12.60 -11.49
CA PHE A 56 0.84 -11.68 -11.51
C PHE A 56 -0.46 -12.43 -11.30
N ILE A 57 -1.29 -11.94 -10.39
CA ILE A 57 -2.64 -12.44 -10.16
C ILE A 57 -3.60 -11.25 -10.26
N ASN A 58 -4.54 -11.32 -11.21
CA ASN A 58 -5.58 -10.30 -11.34
C ASN A 58 -6.51 -10.34 -10.13
N ALA A 59 -6.76 -9.19 -9.52
CA ALA A 59 -7.75 -9.03 -8.46
C ALA A 59 -8.22 -7.59 -8.35
N ASP A 60 -9.52 -7.42 -8.05
CA ASP A 60 -10.11 -6.16 -7.59
C ASP A 60 -10.29 -6.25 -6.07
N VAL A 61 -9.54 -5.43 -5.32
CA VAL A 61 -9.56 -5.46 -3.84
C VAL A 61 -10.94 -5.16 -3.23
N ARG A 62 -11.86 -4.58 -3.99
CA ARG A 62 -13.25 -4.33 -3.58
C ARG A 62 -14.11 -5.61 -3.54
N LYS A 63 -13.60 -6.71 -4.12
CA LYS A 63 -14.30 -8.00 -4.23
C LYS A 63 -13.64 -9.03 -3.33
N GLU A 64 -14.37 -9.47 -2.30
CA GLU A 64 -13.83 -10.40 -1.32
C GLU A 64 -13.32 -11.71 -1.95
N ASP A 65 -14.06 -12.27 -2.91
CA ASP A 65 -13.65 -13.50 -3.58
C ASP A 65 -12.35 -13.34 -4.38
N ASP A 66 -12.15 -12.19 -5.05
CA ASP A 66 -10.91 -11.89 -5.77
C ASP A 66 -9.73 -11.86 -4.79
N VAL A 67 -9.90 -11.19 -3.63
CA VAL A 67 -8.87 -11.08 -2.58
C VAL A 67 -8.58 -12.44 -1.95
N ARG A 68 -9.61 -13.22 -1.64
CA ARG A 68 -9.46 -14.57 -1.12
C ARG A 68 -8.64 -15.45 -2.09
N VAL A 69 -9.01 -15.45 -3.35
CA VAL A 69 -8.33 -16.23 -4.41
C VAL A 69 -6.89 -15.75 -4.59
N LEU A 70 -6.64 -14.42 -4.50
CA LEU A 70 -5.30 -13.84 -4.59
C LEU A 70 -4.38 -14.40 -3.49
N VAL A 71 -4.82 -14.38 -2.23
CA VAL A 71 -4.05 -14.90 -1.09
C VAL A 71 -3.89 -16.42 -1.18
N ASP A 72 -4.98 -17.17 -1.46
CA ASP A 72 -4.95 -18.61 -1.58
C ASP A 72 -3.99 -19.09 -2.67
N LYS A 73 -3.99 -18.45 -3.85
CA LYS A 73 -3.05 -18.75 -4.94
C LYS A 73 -1.59 -18.40 -4.57
N THR A 74 -1.38 -17.31 -3.83
CA THR A 74 -0.04 -16.93 -3.34
C THR A 74 0.52 -18.03 -2.45
N VAL A 75 -0.27 -18.48 -1.46
CA VAL A 75 0.14 -19.55 -0.54
C VAL A 75 0.27 -20.89 -1.28
N ALA A 76 -0.64 -21.24 -2.17
CA ALA A 76 -0.55 -22.46 -2.97
C ALA A 76 0.71 -22.50 -3.85
N ARG A 77 1.12 -21.37 -4.42
CA ARG A 77 2.30 -21.26 -5.29
C ARG A 77 3.62 -21.28 -4.54
N PHE A 78 3.70 -20.64 -3.38
CA PHE A 78 4.97 -20.41 -2.68
C PHE A 78 5.05 -21.04 -1.28
N GLY A 79 3.96 -21.65 -0.81
CA GLY A 79 3.87 -22.33 0.49
C GLY A 79 3.68 -21.43 1.70
N ARG A 80 3.78 -20.09 1.53
CA ARG A 80 3.72 -19.10 2.60
C ARG A 80 3.39 -17.71 2.11
N LEU A 81 3.11 -16.78 3.05
CA LEU A 81 3.00 -15.34 2.83
C LEU A 81 3.73 -14.62 3.97
N ASP A 82 4.89 -14.03 3.70
CA ASP A 82 5.71 -13.38 4.72
C ASP A 82 5.38 -11.89 4.88
N VAL A 83 5.14 -11.23 3.75
CA VAL A 83 4.84 -9.79 3.70
C VAL A 83 3.66 -9.54 2.80
N ALA A 84 2.69 -8.76 3.28
CA ALA A 84 1.61 -8.23 2.47
C ALA A 84 1.69 -6.68 2.46
N VAL A 85 1.63 -6.09 1.26
CA VAL A 85 1.63 -4.63 1.07
C VAL A 85 0.29 -4.22 0.47
N ASN A 86 -0.58 -3.63 1.28
CA ASN A 86 -1.89 -3.14 0.88
C ASN A 86 -1.77 -1.72 0.33
N ASN A 87 -1.44 -1.63 -0.97
CA ASN A 87 -1.17 -0.37 -1.64
C ASN A 87 -2.27 0.06 -2.61
N ALA A 88 -3.17 -0.82 -3.01
CA ALA A 88 -4.26 -0.47 -3.93
C ALA A 88 -5.12 0.68 -3.35
N ALA A 89 -5.21 1.80 -4.09
CA ALA A 89 -5.93 2.99 -3.66
C ALA A 89 -6.38 3.85 -4.86
N THR A 90 -7.27 4.79 -4.58
CA THR A 90 -7.68 5.88 -5.47
C THR A 90 -7.61 7.20 -4.72
N GLU A 91 -7.34 8.29 -5.44
CA GLU A 91 -7.35 9.66 -4.92
C GLU A 91 -8.76 10.18 -4.57
N GLY A 92 -9.81 9.48 -5.04
CA GLY A 92 -11.19 9.91 -4.86
C GLY A 92 -11.56 11.11 -5.73
N ALA A 93 -12.72 11.68 -5.46
CA ALA A 93 -13.19 12.92 -6.08
C ALA A 93 -12.69 14.12 -5.27
N VAL A 94 -11.89 14.97 -5.90
CA VAL A 94 -11.41 16.23 -5.30
C VAL A 94 -12.47 17.30 -5.54
N GLY A 95 -12.90 17.99 -4.48
CA GLY A 95 -13.90 19.04 -4.54
C GLY A 95 -14.47 19.39 -3.18
N PRO A 96 -15.28 20.48 -3.08
CA PRO A 96 -15.89 20.91 -1.83
C PRO A 96 -16.83 19.85 -1.27
N ILE A 97 -17.02 19.82 0.04
CA ILE A 97 -17.90 18.84 0.70
C ILE A 97 -19.33 18.89 0.20
N THR A 98 -19.80 20.06 -0.25
CA THR A 98 -21.14 20.27 -0.80
C THR A 98 -21.36 19.57 -2.16
N GLU A 99 -20.30 19.17 -2.84
CA GLU A 99 -20.36 18.46 -4.14
C GLU A 99 -20.05 16.97 -4.00
N GLN A 100 -19.69 16.50 -2.80
CA GLN A 100 -19.47 15.08 -2.58
C GLN A 100 -20.80 14.31 -2.58
N THR A 101 -20.77 13.12 -3.17
CA THR A 101 -21.97 12.27 -3.32
C THR A 101 -21.74 10.91 -2.63
N ALA A 102 -22.83 10.17 -2.42
CA ALA A 102 -22.75 8.79 -1.92
C ALA A 102 -21.90 7.90 -2.84
N GLU A 103 -21.96 8.14 -4.15
CA GLU A 103 -21.18 7.38 -5.15
C GLU A 103 -19.68 7.72 -5.06
N SER A 104 -19.31 9.01 -4.89
CA SER A 104 -17.90 9.42 -4.72
C SER A 104 -17.31 8.86 -3.41
N PHE A 105 -18.12 8.85 -2.34
CA PHE A 105 -17.78 8.23 -1.08
C PHE A 105 -17.56 6.73 -1.26
N ALA A 106 -18.53 5.99 -1.79
CA ALA A 106 -18.44 4.55 -1.99
C ALA A 106 -17.21 4.18 -2.86
N ALA A 107 -17.02 4.84 -4.00
CA ALA A 107 -15.88 4.58 -4.88
C ALA A 107 -14.52 4.70 -4.17
N THR A 108 -14.40 5.67 -3.25
CA THR A 108 -13.17 5.89 -2.48
C THR A 108 -13.05 4.88 -1.34
N PHE A 109 -14.08 4.73 -0.51
CA PHE A 109 -14.04 3.85 0.66
C PHE A 109 -14.01 2.38 0.29
N ASP A 110 -14.69 1.94 -0.76
CA ASP A 110 -14.64 0.55 -1.23
C ASP A 110 -13.22 0.15 -1.63
N THR A 111 -12.47 1.08 -2.26
CA THR A 111 -11.09 0.77 -2.65
C THR A 111 -10.12 0.95 -1.49
N ASN A 112 -10.16 2.11 -0.81
CA ASN A 112 -9.11 2.51 0.12
C ASN A 112 -9.29 1.92 1.52
N VAL A 113 -10.51 1.59 1.93
CA VAL A 113 -10.83 1.08 3.27
C VAL A 113 -11.30 -0.36 3.20
N LEU A 114 -12.41 -0.66 2.52
CA LEU A 114 -12.92 -2.02 2.41
C LEU A 114 -11.88 -2.94 1.79
N GLY A 115 -11.20 -2.50 0.71
CA GLY A 115 -10.12 -3.26 0.08
C GLY A 115 -9.00 -3.63 1.03
N VAL A 116 -8.59 -2.73 1.94
CA VAL A 116 -7.59 -3.01 2.98
C VAL A 116 -8.12 -4.01 4.00
N VAL A 117 -9.37 -3.85 4.45
CA VAL A 117 -10.01 -4.78 5.40
C VAL A 117 -10.11 -6.18 4.84
N LEU A 118 -10.58 -6.33 3.60
CA LEU A 118 -10.71 -7.62 2.93
C LEU A 118 -9.33 -8.27 2.70
N SER A 119 -8.32 -7.48 2.30
CA SER A 119 -6.95 -7.95 2.15
C SER A 119 -6.42 -8.50 3.47
N MET A 120 -6.45 -7.70 4.53
CA MET A 120 -5.99 -8.12 5.85
C MET A 120 -6.75 -9.35 6.37
N LYS A 121 -8.07 -9.47 6.16
CA LYS A 121 -8.86 -10.64 6.56
C LYS A 121 -8.25 -11.94 6.05
N HIS A 122 -7.89 -12.00 4.77
CA HIS A 122 -7.35 -13.22 4.15
C HIS A 122 -5.85 -13.39 4.40
N GLU A 123 -5.09 -12.30 4.44
CA GLU A 123 -3.66 -12.29 4.77
C GLU A 123 -3.42 -12.79 6.20
N VAL A 124 -4.16 -12.24 7.16
CA VAL A 124 -4.09 -12.65 8.58
C VAL A 124 -4.42 -14.13 8.73
N ARG A 125 -5.46 -14.63 8.06
CA ARG A 125 -5.80 -16.07 8.07
C ARG A 125 -4.60 -16.92 7.63
N ALA A 126 -3.93 -16.55 6.53
CA ALA A 126 -2.76 -17.27 6.03
C ALA A 126 -1.56 -17.14 6.99
N MET A 127 -1.29 -15.94 7.51
CA MET A 127 -0.18 -15.68 8.41
C MET A 127 -0.37 -16.32 9.80
N GLN A 128 -1.60 -16.39 10.31
CA GLN A 128 -1.90 -17.11 11.56
C GLN A 128 -1.65 -18.61 11.44
N ALA A 129 -1.99 -19.22 10.29
CA ALA A 129 -1.74 -20.63 10.05
C ALA A 129 -0.23 -20.97 10.01
N GLN A 130 0.62 -20.01 9.65
CA GLN A 130 2.08 -20.19 9.65
C GLN A 130 2.79 -19.65 10.90
N GLY A 131 2.08 -18.90 11.78
CA GLY A 131 2.60 -18.35 13.04
C GLY A 131 3.52 -17.12 12.89
N SER A 132 3.52 -16.46 11.73
CA SER A 132 4.36 -15.27 11.47
C SER A 132 3.85 -14.47 10.27
N GLY A 133 4.13 -13.18 10.23
CA GLY A 133 3.83 -12.32 9.09
C GLY A 133 4.07 -10.84 9.32
N ASN A 134 4.06 -10.09 8.23
CA ASN A 134 4.13 -8.63 8.24
C ASN A 134 3.11 -8.05 7.27
N ILE A 135 2.26 -7.14 7.75
CA ILE A 135 1.32 -6.38 6.90
C ILE A 135 1.73 -4.92 6.92
N VAL A 136 1.83 -4.33 5.74
CA VAL A 136 2.12 -2.90 5.54
C VAL A 136 0.98 -2.28 4.75
N ASN A 137 0.19 -1.46 5.41
CA ASN A 137 -0.88 -0.70 4.78
C ASN A 137 -0.35 0.65 4.28
N ILE A 138 -0.67 1.05 3.06
CA ILE A 138 -0.25 2.35 2.54
C ILE A 138 -1.31 3.40 2.88
N SER A 139 -0.96 4.26 3.86
CA SER A 139 -1.71 5.44 4.26
C SER A 139 -1.33 6.66 3.39
N SER A 140 -1.22 7.80 4.00
CA SER A 140 -0.80 9.10 3.48
C SER A 140 -0.52 10.01 4.67
N THR A 141 0.22 11.12 4.54
CA THR A 141 0.20 12.21 5.53
C THR A 141 -1.23 12.68 5.80
N TYR A 142 -2.11 12.59 4.82
CA TYR A 142 -3.55 12.83 5.00
C TYR A 142 -4.30 11.73 5.79
N GLY A 143 -3.62 10.77 6.36
CA GLY A 143 -4.14 9.83 7.35
C GLY A 143 -4.19 10.39 8.77
N HIS A 144 -3.48 11.49 9.02
CA HIS A 144 -3.43 12.21 10.32
C HIS A 144 -3.42 13.74 10.15
N GLU A 145 -3.56 14.25 8.93
CA GLU A 145 -3.72 15.65 8.59
C GLU A 145 -4.98 15.90 7.79
N GLY A 146 -5.50 17.13 7.84
CA GLY A 146 -6.58 17.59 6.98
C GLY A 146 -6.06 18.10 5.62
N ALA A 147 -6.89 17.97 4.57
CA ALA A 147 -6.64 18.60 3.28
C ALA A 147 -7.94 19.19 2.72
N ALA A 148 -7.93 20.48 2.40
CA ALA A 148 -9.07 21.12 1.78
C ALA A 148 -9.40 20.43 0.45
N PHE A 149 -10.70 20.28 0.18
CA PHE A 149 -11.23 19.65 -1.03
C PHE A 149 -10.96 18.14 -1.19
N ALA A 150 -10.37 17.46 -0.18
CA ALA A 150 -10.07 16.04 -0.21
C ALA A 150 -10.70 15.25 0.96
N SER A 151 -11.81 15.72 1.51
CA SER A 151 -12.41 15.22 2.75
C SER A 151 -12.64 13.70 2.75
N ILE A 152 -13.12 13.12 1.64
CA ILE A 152 -13.40 11.68 1.54
C ILE A 152 -12.10 10.88 1.53
N TYR A 153 -11.09 11.34 0.81
CA TYR A 153 -9.76 10.70 0.80
C TYR A 153 -9.09 10.77 2.17
N VAL A 154 -9.11 11.95 2.80
CA VAL A 154 -8.61 12.17 4.18
C VAL A 154 -9.29 11.20 5.14
N GLY A 155 -10.63 11.16 5.15
CA GLY A 155 -11.38 10.22 6.00
C GLY A 155 -11.02 8.76 5.74
N ALA A 156 -10.84 8.36 4.48
CA ALA A 156 -10.42 7.00 4.14
C ALA A 156 -9.02 6.66 4.68
N LYS A 157 -8.06 7.60 4.61
CA LYS A 157 -6.69 7.37 5.09
C LYS A 157 -6.61 7.37 6.63
N HIS A 158 -7.38 8.21 7.33
CA HIS A 158 -7.57 8.11 8.78
C HIS A 158 -8.14 6.75 9.19
N ALA A 159 -9.12 6.24 8.45
CA ALA A 159 -9.67 4.91 8.70
C ALA A 159 -8.60 3.81 8.57
N VAL A 160 -7.73 3.87 7.54
CA VAL A 160 -6.65 2.90 7.34
C VAL A 160 -5.68 2.90 8.54
N GLU A 161 -5.32 4.07 9.08
CA GLU A 161 -4.42 4.15 10.24
C GLU A 161 -5.08 3.58 11.51
N GLY A 162 -6.32 3.95 11.78
CA GLY A 162 -7.06 3.41 12.93
C GLY A 162 -7.27 1.90 12.86
N ILE A 163 -7.60 1.36 11.68
CA ILE A 163 -7.72 -0.08 11.44
C ILE A 163 -6.36 -0.77 11.62
N THR A 164 -5.28 -0.19 11.11
CA THR A 164 -3.91 -0.70 11.28
C THR A 164 -3.55 -0.87 12.74
N GLN A 165 -3.80 0.15 13.56
CA GLN A 165 -3.53 0.13 15.00
C GLN A 165 -4.36 -0.96 15.72
N SER A 166 -5.65 -1.05 15.41
CA SER A 166 -6.55 -2.03 16.01
C SER A 166 -6.12 -3.46 15.72
N VAL A 167 -5.86 -3.76 14.43
CA VAL A 167 -5.44 -5.11 14.00
C VAL A 167 -4.04 -5.45 14.52
N ALA A 168 -3.15 -4.48 14.65
CA ALA A 168 -1.84 -4.69 15.29
C ALA A 168 -1.98 -5.16 16.76
N LEU A 169 -2.90 -4.59 17.52
CA LEU A 169 -3.18 -5.00 18.90
C LEU A 169 -3.80 -6.41 18.97
N GLU A 170 -4.72 -6.73 18.07
CA GLU A 170 -5.32 -8.07 17.96
C GLU A 170 -4.27 -9.15 17.71
N LEU A 171 -3.26 -8.85 16.88
CA LEU A 171 -2.28 -9.82 16.39
C LEU A 171 -0.95 -9.82 17.15
N ALA A 172 -0.77 -8.95 18.13
CA ALA A 172 0.51 -8.76 18.83
C ALA A 172 1.12 -10.07 19.40
N LYS A 173 0.27 -11.03 19.82
CA LYS A 173 0.71 -12.33 20.36
C LYS A 173 0.81 -13.44 19.31
N SER A 174 0.47 -13.15 18.06
CA SER A 174 0.41 -14.16 16.98
C SER A 174 1.68 -14.21 16.12
N GLY A 175 2.73 -13.45 16.47
CA GLY A 175 3.93 -13.33 15.65
C GLY A 175 3.72 -12.53 14.36
N ILE A 176 2.61 -11.77 14.26
CA ILE A 176 2.26 -10.96 13.09
C ILE A 176 2.37 -9.49 13.47
N ARG A 177 3.08 -8.70 12.67
CA ARG A 177 3.16 -7.25 12.82
C ARG A 177 2.30 -6.57 11.75
N VAL A 178 1.63 -5.49 12.12
CA VAL A 178 0.83 -4.68 11.21
C VAL A 178 1.19 -3.22 11.40
N ASN A 179 1.65 -2.57 10.33
CA ASN A 179 2.06 -1.17 10.34
C ASN A 179 1.50 -0.43 9.13
N ALA A 180 1.54 0.88 9.15
CA ALA A 180 1.28 1.71 7.99
C ALA A 180 2.55 2.46 7.55
N VAL A 181 2.64 2.75 6.27
CA VAL A 181 3.54 3.76 5.72
C VAL A 181 2.68 4.91 5.22
N ALA A 182 3.00 6.13 5.61
CA ALA A 182 2.32 7.36 5.22
C ALA A 182 3.23 8.18 4.29
N PRO A 183 3.07 8.05 2.96
CA PRO A 183 3.80 8.89 2.02
C PRO A 183 3.33 10.33 2.08
N GLY A 184 4.28 11.26 1.96
CA GLY A 184 4.00 12.62 1.56
C GLY A 184 3.77 12.77 0.06
N PRO A 185 3.79 14.01 -0.46
CA PRO A 185 3.66 14.27 -1.89
C PRO A 185 4.74 13.53 -2.70
N THR A 186 4.34 12.48 -3.40
CA THR A 186 5.23 11.55 -4.14
C THR A 186 4.91 11.62 -5.63
N ASP A 187 5.94 11.72 -6.49
CA ASP A 187 5.78 11.86 -7.94
C ASP A 187 5.23 10.58 -8.59
N THR A 188 3.92 10.52 -8.70
CA THR A 188 3.17 9.40 -9.26
C THR A 188 2.05 9.90 -10.18
N GLY A 189 1.52 9.00 -10.99
CA GLY A 189 0.33 9.29 -11.79
C GLY A 189 -0.91 9.64 -10.92
N MET A 190 -1.00 9.12 -9.69
CA MET A 190 -2.04 9.49 -8.74
C MET A 190 -1.91 10.97 -8.32
N LEU A 191 -0.71 11.42 -7.96
CA LEU A 191 -0.46 12.81 -7.61
C LEU A 191 -0.78 13.76 -8.77
N THR A 192 -0.41 13.38 -10.00
CA THR A 192 -0.72 14.19 -11.19
C THR A 192 -2.23 14.36 -11.39
N ARG A 193 -3.04 13.30 -11.17
CA ARG A 193 -4.51 13.41 -11.24
C ARG A 193 -5.08 14.21 -10.06
N PHE A 194 -4.54 14.02 -8.86
CA PHE A 194 -4.96 14.74 -7.65
C PHE A 194 -4.72 16.24 -7.77
N THR A 195 -3.57 16.67 -8.26
CA THR A 195 -3.22 18.08 -8.42
C THR A 195 -3.87 18.73 -9.64
N GLY A 196 -4.18 17.97 -10.67
CA GLY A 196 -4.84 18.41 -11.91
C GLY A 196 -3.96 19.24 -12.83
N THR A 197 -3.09 20.12 -12.29
CA THR A 197 -2.20 20.99 -13.09
C THR A 197 -0.74 20.90 -12.63
N ALA A 198 0.18 21.35 -13.49
CA ALA A 198 1.60 21.43 -13.19
C ALA A 198 1.90 22.48 -12.10
N GLU A 199 1.15 23.57 -12.09
CA GLU A 199 1.27 24.66 -11.12
C GLU A 199 0.88 24.17 -9.72
N ASN A 200 -0.24 23.45 -9.57
CA ASN A 200 -0.66 22.86 -8.31
C ASN A 200 0.34 21.82 -7.81
N LYS A 201 0.91 21.01 -8.73
CA LYS A 201 1.95 20.03 -8.41
C LYS A 201 3.21 20.72 -7.89
N ALA A 202 3.64 21.81 -8.53
CA ALA A 202 4.78 22.59 -8.10
C ALA A 202 4.53 23.30 -6.76
N ALA A 203 3.32 23.86 -6.55
CA ALA A 203 2.93 24.46 -5.29
C ALA A 203 2.94 23.45 -4.12
N LEU A 204 2.49 22.20 -4.37
CA LEU A 204 2.56 21.14 -3.38
C LEU A 204 4.01 20.70 -3.09
N ALA A 205 4.87 20.63 -4.10
CA ALA A 205 6.29 20.33 -3.93
C ALA A 205 7.00 21.39 -3.06
N ALA A 206 6.62 22.66 -3.20
CA ALA A 206 7.17 23.76 -2.41
C ALA A 206 6.76 23.72 -0.91
N GLN A 207 5.70 22.97 -0.56
CA GLN A 207 5.28 22.77 0.83
C GLN A 207 6.08 21.66 1.53
N VAL A 208 6.80 20.82 0.79
CA VAL A 208 7.66 19.78 1.36
C VAL A 208 8.95 20.42 1.87
N PRO A 209 9.32 20.28 3.16
CA PRO A 209 10.55 20.90 3.71
C PRO A 209 11.83 20.50 2.98
N LEU A 210 11.94 19.29 2.41
CA LEU A 210 13.06 18.90 1.56
C LEU A 210 13.05 19.57 0.17
N GLY A 211 12.09 20.44 -0.15
CA GLY A 211 12.02 21.27 -1.36
C GLY A 211 11.67 20.52 -2.65
N ARG A 212 11.20 19.30 -2.55
CA ARG A 212 10.84 18.47 -3.73
C ARG A 212 9.78 17.43 -3.39
N LEU A 213 9.17 16.88 -4.42
CA LEU A 213 8.38 15.66 -4.28
C LEU A 213 9.29 14.46 -3.93
N GLY A 214 8.76 13.50 -3.20
CA GLY A 214 9.38 12.20 -3.01
C GLY A 214 9.34 11.39 -4.31
N PHE A 215 10.27 10.45 -4.45
CA PHE A 215 10.22 9.42 -5.50
C PHE A 215 9.53 8.17 -4.97
N PRO A 216 8.81 7.41 -5.81
CA PRO A 216 8.20 6.13 -5.40
C PRO A 216 9.19 5.15 -4.75
N GLU A 217 10.45 5.19 -5.18
CA GLU A 217 11.56 4.36 -4.67
C GLU A 217 11.88 4.70 -3.21
N GLU A 218 11.82 5.97 -2.81
CA GLU A 218 12.08 6.41 -1.43
C GLU A 218 10.99 5.89 -0.48
N VAL A 219 9.74 5.88 -0.95
CA VAL A 219 8.62 5.28 -0.19
C VAL A 219 8.77 3.75 -0.13
N ALA A 220 9.20 3.13 -1.23
CA ALA A 220 9.45 1.68 -1.28
C ALA A 220 10.54 1.26 -0.29
N ASP A 221 11.59 2.06 -0.09
CA ASP A 221 12.63 1.79 0.92
C ASP A 221 12.04 1.79 2.34
N GLY A 222 11.15 2.74 2.65
CA GLY A 222 10.40 2.75 3.92
C GLY A 222 9.51 1.51 4.10
N ILE A 223 8.82 1.07 3.03
CA ILE A 223 8.00 -0.15 3.03
C ILE A 223 8.88 -1.38 3.31
N VAL A 224 10.01 -1.50 2.62
CA VAL A 224 10.95 -2.62 2.82
C VAL A 224 11.52 -2.62 4.23
N PHE A 225 11.89 -1.46 4.78
CA PHE A 225 12.40 -1.34 6.15
C PHE A 225 11.36 -1.81 7.16
N ILE A 226 10.14 -1.28 7.14
CA ILE A 226 9.12 -1.62 8.14
C ILE A 226 8.66 -3.09 8.05
N ALA A 227 8.77 -3.70 6.85
CA ALA A 227 8.49 -5.11 6.63
C ALA A 227 9.64 -6.03 7.06
N SER A 228 10.83 -5.51 7.32
CA SER A 228 12.03 -6.29 7.59
C SER A 228 12.18 -6.72 9.05
N ASN A 229 13.21 -7.53 9.34
CA ASN A 229 13.56 -7.94 10.69
C ASN A 229 14.21 -6.82 11.51
N GLU A 230 14.74 -5.78 10.87
CA GLU A 230 15.26 -4.59 11.54
C GLU A 230 14.15 -3.85 12.29
N ALA A 231 12.91 -3.97 11.80
CA ALA A 231 11.71 -3.39 12.42
C ALA A 231 10.94 -4.37 13.35
N ARG A 232 11.56 -5.45 13.82
CA ARG A 232 10.89 -6.54 14.56
C ARG A 232 10.18 -6.12 15.87
N PHE A 233 10.50 -4.95 16.42
CA PHE A 233 9.84 -4.40 17.60
C PHE A 233 8.86 -3.27 17.29
N ILE A 234 8.51 -3.09 16.01
CA ILE A 234 7.58 -2.06 15.53
C ILE A 234 6.30 -2.73 15.05
N THR A 235 5.17 -2.44 15.72
CA THR A 235 3.82 -2.84 15.29
C THR A 235 2.82 -1.75 15.71
N GLY A 236 1.75 -1.54 14.94
CA GLY A 236 0.78 -0.47 15.14
C GLY A 236 1.29 0.93 14.81
N HIS A 237 2.45 1.04 14.17
CA HIS A 237 3.10 2.32 13.86
C HIS A 237 2.70 2.83 12.48
N VAL A 238 2.67 4.17 12.36
CA VAL A 238 2.56 4.87 11.07
C VAL A 238 3.92 5.51 10.77
N LEU A 239 4.62 5.00 9.79
CA LEU A 239 5.93 5.50 9.36
C LEU A 239 5.74 6.58 8.28
N ASN A 240 6.01 7.82 8.61
CA ASN A 240 6.01 8.92 7.64
C ASN A 240 7.23 8.83 6.72
N VAL A 241 6.99 8.89 5.41
CA VAL A 241 8.01 9.00 4.36
C VAL A 241 7.61 10.17 3.46
N ASP A 242 7.86 11.38 3.92
CA ASP A 242 7.15 12.58 3.45
C ASP A 242 8.04 13.83 3.27
N GLY A 243 9.35 13.71 3.45
CA GLY A 243 10.27 14.83 3.34
C GLY A 243 10.05 15.93 4.40
N GLY A 244 9.43 15.56 5.54
CA GLY A 244 9.11 16.48 6.63
C GLY A 244 7.76 17.18 6.49
N HIS A 245 6.93 16.79 5.51
CA HIS A 245 5.66 17.47 5.22
C HIS A 245 4.73 17.49 6.44
N SER A 246 4.66 16.42 7.21
CA SER A 246 3.81 16.30 8.41
C SER A 246 4.49 16.69 9.74
N ALA A 247 5.69 17.26 9.69
CA ALA A 247 6.43 17.67 10.90
C ALA A 247 6.15 19.13 11.34
N ASN A 248 5.27 19.83 10.62
CA ASN A 248 4.93 21.25 10.88
C ASN A 248 3.74 21.38 11.84
#